data_f1fea67d1965e6f089f88455c63cd389
#
_entry.id   f1fea67d1965e6f089f88455c63cd389
#
_cell.length_a   1.000
_cell.length_b   1.000
_cell.length_c   1.000
_cell.angle_alpha   90.00
_cell.angle_beta   90.00
_cell.angle_gamma   90.00
#
_symmetry.space_group_name_H-M   'P 1'
#
loop_
_entity.id
_entity.type
_entity.pdbx_description
1 polymer ?
#
loop_
_entity_poly.entity_id
_entity_poly.type
_entity_poly.pdbx_seq_one_letter_code
_entity_poly.pdbx_strand_id
1 'polypeptide(L)'
;MPLTEAHLRYLLAIYEVSQTHLDISSRSIAEKLGVTKPSVVRIMNLLMERGMIVKEHYGKIYMTDRGIFVAKEVQIGRAHV
;
A
#
# COMPACT_ATOMS: atom_id res chain seq x y z
N MET A 1 16.55 -5.09 -0.78
CA MET A 1 16.37 -3.98 0.17
C MET A 1 15.12 -4.21 1.00
N PRO A 2 15.20 -4.21 2.32
CA PRO A 2 14.01 -4.41 3.16
C PRO A 2 13.07 -3.22 3.08
N LEU A 3 11.80 -3.48 3.36
CA LEU A 3 10.81 -2.41 3.45
C LEU A 3 11.08 -1.59 4.70
N THR A 4 10.97 -0.27 4.57
CA THR A 4 11.12 0.61 5.71
C THR A 4 9.79 0.70 6.47
N GLU A 5 9.83 1.28 7.66
CA GLU A 5 8.62 1.52 8.45
C GLU A 5 7.63 2.39 7.67
N ALA A 6 8.13 3.37 6.93
CA ALA A 6 7.27 4.21 6.11
C ALA A 6 6.58 3.38 5.02
N HIS A 7 7.30 2.47 4.37
CA HIS A 7 6.70 1.61 3.35
C HIS A 7 5.59 0.74 3.95
N LEU A 8 5.82 0.21 5.14
CA LEU A 8 4.82 -0.62 5.83
C LEU A 8 3.59 0.19 6.20
N ARG A 9 3.78 1.44 6.60
CA ARG A 9 2.65 2.33 6.90
C ARG A 9 1.80 2.58 5.66
N TYR A 10 2.44 2.80 4.51
CA TYR A 10 1.71 2.97 3.25
C TYR A 10 0.97 1.69 2.89
N LEU A 11 1.62 0.54 3.04
CA LEU A 11 0.99 -0.73 2.73
C LEU A 11 -0.24 -0.98 3.61
N LEU A 12 -0.14 -0.66 4.89
CA LEU A 12 -1.28 -0.80 5.81
C LEU A 12 -2.42 0.13 5.40
N ALA A 13 -2.11 1.37 5.00
CA ALA A 13 -3.13 2.31 4.54
C ALA A 13 -3.84 1.78 3.29
N ILE A 14 -3.09 1.23 2.35
CA ILE A 14 -3.65 0.64 1.14
C ILE A 14 -4.57 -0.53 1.51
N TYR A 15 -4.13 -1.37 2.44
CA TYR A 15 -4.93 -2.49 2.91
C TYR A 15 -6.25 -2.01 3.53
N GLU A 16 -6.20 -0.97 4.37
CA GLU A 16 -7.39 -0.44 5.01
C GLU A 16 -8.37 0.13 3.98
N VAL A 17 -7.87 0.84 2.97
CA VAL A 17 -8.72 1.34 1.89
C VAL A 17 -9.33 0.18 1.11
N SER A 18 -8.57 -0.90 0.90
CA SER A 18 -9.07 -2.08 0.18
C SER A 18 -10.24 -2.77 0.88
N GLN A 19 -10.40 -2.54 2.18
CA GLN A 19 -11.49 -3.11 2.96
C GLN A 19 -12.76 -2.25 2.90
N THR A 20 -12.70 -1.12 2.21
CA THR A 20 -13.84 -0.22 2.05
C THR A 20 -14.39 -0.35 0.63
N HIS A 21 -15.45 0.43 0.33
CA HIS A 21 -16.02 0.48 -1.02
C HIS A 21 -15.25 1.46 -1.92
N LEU A 22 -14.24 2.15 -1.37
CA LEU A 22 -13.45 3.10 -2.14
C LEU A 22 -12.37 2.38 -2.92
N ASP A 23 -12.09 2.89 -4.12
CA ASP A 23 -11.00 2.36 -4.92
C ASP A 23 -9.65 2.81 -4.34
N ILE A 24 -8.66 1.93 -4.45
CA ILE A 24 -7.29 2.29 -4.08
C ILE A 24 -6.75 3.23 -5.15
N SER A 25 -6.34 4.42 -4.74
CA SER A 25 -5.77 5.42 -5.64
C SER A 25 -4.71 6.21 -4.90
N SER A 26 -3.83 6.88 -5.64
CA SER A 26 -2.84 7.74 -5.01
C SER A 26 -3.51 8.87 -4.23
N ARG A 27 -4.64 9.37 -4.73
CA ARG A 27 -5.39 10.42 -4.05
C ARG A 27 -5.96 9.95 -2.72
N SER A 28 -6.63 8.77 -2.70
CA SER A 28 -7.24 8.26 -1.47
C SER A 28 -6.19 7.97 -0.40
N ILE A 29 -5.05 7.43 -0.81
CA ILE A 29 -3.97 7.14 0.13
C ILE A 29 -3.31 8.44 0.62
N ALA A 30 -3.11 9.42 -0.28
CA ALA A 30 -2.54 10.70 0.11
C ALA A 30 -3.41 11.40 1.16
N GLU A 31 -4.73 11.39 0.96
CA GLU A 31 -5.66 11.98 1.91
C GLU A 31 -5.64 11.24 3.24
N LYS A 32 -5.63 9.91 3.20
CA LYS A 32 -5.64 9.10 4.42
C LYS A 32 -4.39 9.32 5.27
N LEU A 33 -3.23 9.44 4.62
CA LEU A 33 -1.96 9.58 5.33
C LEU A 33 -1.52 11.03 5.54
N GLY A 34 -2.19 11.98 4.91
CA GLY A 34 -1.81 13.38 5.01
C GLY A 34 -0.48 13.68 4.33
N VAL A 35 -0.22 13.02 3.20
CA VAL A 35 1.01 13.19 2.43
C VAL A 35 0.67 13.63 1.01
N THR A 36 1.72 13.94 0.21
CA THR A 36 1.51 14.39 -1.17
C THR A 36 1.30 13.20 -2.10
N LYS A 37 0.59 13.43 -3.21
CA LYS A 37 0.38 12.40 -4.22
C LYS A 37 1.69 11.88 -4.82
N PRO A 38 2.67 12.73 -5.16
CA PRO A 38 3.95 12.23 -5.67
C PRO A 38 4.65 11.27 -4.71
N SER A 39 4.57 11.53 -3.41
CA SER A 39 5.13 10.61 -2.41
C SER A 39 4.44 9.26 -2.46
N VAL A 40 3.10 9.27 -2.56
CA VAL A 40 2.32 8.03 -2.64
C VAL A 40 2.68 7.25 -3.90
N VAL A 41 2.74 7.93 -5.04
CA VAL A 41 3.07 7.28 -6.32
C VAL A 41 4.42 6.58 -6.25
N ARG A 42 5.42 7.25 -5.67
CA ARG A 42 6.75 6.68 -5.52
C ARG A 42 6.73 5.40 -4.69
N ILE A 43 6.03 5.43 -3.56
CA ILE A 43 5.95 4.25 -2.70
C ILE A 43 5.12 3.15 -3.33
N MET A 44 4.04 3.50 -4.02
CA MET A 44 3.24 2.50 -4.74
C MET A 44 4.06 1.79 -5.81
N ASN A 45 4.90 2.52 -6.54
CA ASN A 45 5.78 1.90 -7.54
C ASN A 45 6.74 0.92 -6.87
N LEU A 46 7.28 1.28 -5.72
CA LEU A 46 8.15 0.38 -4.96
C LEU A 46 7.38 -0.88 -4.53
N LEU A 47 6.17 -0.71 -4.02
CA LEU A 47 5.36 -1.84 -3.57
C LEU A 47 4.98 -2.75 -4.75
N MET A 48 4.76 -2.19 -5.93
CA MET A 48 4.53 -2.99 -7.13
C MET A 48 5.76 -3.81 -7.50
N GLU A 49 6.95 -3.22 -7.41
CA GLU A 49 8.20 -3.94 -7.66
C GLU A 49 8.40 -5.09 -6.68
N ARG A 50 7.92 -4.93 -5.46
CA ARG A 50 8.03 -5.97 -4.43
C ARG A 50 6.91 -6.99 -4.50
N GLY A 51 5.99 -6.86 -5.46
CA GLY A 51 4.90 -7.80 -5.62
C GLY A 51 3.83 -7.71 -4.54
N MET A 52 3.72 -6.55 -3.88
CA MET A 52 2.73 -6.32 -2.82
C MET A 52 1.40 -5.81 -3.37
N ILE A 53 1.45 -5.08 -4.46
CA ILE A 53 0.27 -4.58 -5.16
C ILE A 53 0.47 -4.76 -6.65
N VAL A 54 -0.65 -4.77 -7.41
CA VAL A 54 -0.62 -4.81 -8.87
C VAL A 54 -1.52 -3.72 -9.40
N LYS A 55 -1.16 -3.20 -10.57
CA LYS A 55 -1.96 -2.19 -11.25
C LYS A 55 -2.41 -2.76 -12.59
N GLU A 56 -3.72 -2.81 -12.79
CA GLU A 56 -4.26 -3.26 -14.07
C GLU A 56 -4.02 -2.20 -15.14
N HIS A 57 -4.04 -2.60 -16.41
CA HIS A 57 -3.75 -1.68 -17.49
C HIS A 57 -4.76 -0.53 -17.59
N TYR A 58 -5.96 -0.68 -17.03
CA TYR A 58 -6.95 0.40 -16.97
C TYR A 58 -6.81 1.23 -15.69
N GLY A 59 -5.75 1.04 -14.94
CA GLY A 59 -5.40 1.89 -13.80
C GLY A 59 -5.89 1.43 -12.44
N LYS A 60 -6.69 0.37 -12.36
CA LYS A 60 -7.20 -0.10 -11.08
C LYS A 60 -6.11 -0.85 -10.32
N ILE A 61 -6.04 -0.60 -9.01
CA ILE A 61 -4.99 -1.16 -8.15
C ILE A 61 -5.59 -2.21 -7.21
N TYR A 62 -4.89 -3.33 -7.08
CA TYR A 62 -5.30 -4.41 -6.19
C TYR A 62 -4.11 -4.84 -5.34
N MET A 63 -4.41 -5.35 -4.14
CA MET A 63 -3.38 -5.96 -3.31
C MET A 63 -3.19 -7.42 -3.73
N THR A 64 -1.93 -7.86 -3.70
CA THR A 64 -1.61 -9.27 -3.92
C THR A 64 -1.76 -10.03 -2.59
N ASP A 65 -1.76 -11.37 -2.65
CA ASP A 65 -1.77 -12.18 -1.42
C ASP A 65 -0.60 -11.83 -0.53
N ARG A 66 0.58 -11.60 -1.13
CA ARG A 66 1.77 -11.20 -0.40
C ARG A 66 1.56 -9.86 0.31
N GLY A 67 0.98 -8.89 -0.39
CA GLY A 67 0.69 -7.59 0.20
C GLY A 67 -0.27 -7.67 1.36
N ILE A 68 -1.32 -8.48 1.20
CA ILE A 68 -2.31 -8.69 2.24
C ILE A 68 -1.67 -9.35 3.47
N PHE A 69 -0.83 -10.36 3.24
CA PHE A 69 -0.14 -11.04 4.35
C PHE A 69 0.72 -10.07 5.14
N VAL A 70 1.55 -9.28 4.45
CA VAL A 70 2.44 -8.33 5.12
C VAL A 70 1.63 -7.25 5.84
N ALA A 71 0.57 -6.74 5.21
CA ALA A 71 -0.28 -5.71 5.84
C ALA A 71 -0.91 -6.23 7.14
N LYS A 72 -1.39 -7.48 7.14
CA LYS A 72 -1.96 -8.07 8.35
C LYS A 72 -0.92 -8.24 9.44
N GLU A 73 0.31 -8.61 9.07
CA GLU A 73 1.40 -8.71 10.05
C GLU A 73 1.72 -7.36 10.67
N VAL A 74 1.71 -6.29 9.87
CA VAL A 74 1.89 -4.93 10.36
C VAL A 74 0.78 -4.55 11.33
N GLN A 75 -0.47 -4.87 10.97
CA GLN A 75 -1.64 -4.52 11.75
C GLN A 75 -1.62 -5.15 13.15
N ILE A 76 -1.13 -6.38 13.25
CA ILE A 76 -1.04 -7.07 14.54
C ILE A 76 0.31 -6.91 15.21
N GLY A 77 1.18 -6.05 14.66
CA GLY A 77 2.46 -5.72 15.26
C GLY A 77 3.56 -6.77 15.11
N ARG A 78 3.41 -7.70 14.18
CA ARG A 78 4.42 -8.76 13.98
C ARG A 78 5.47 -8.42 12.93
N ALA A 79 5.17 -7.46 12.04
CA ALA A 79 6.14 -7.06 11.02
C ALA A 79 7.11 -6.05 11.60
N HIS A 80 8.39 -6.26 11.37
CA HIS A 80 9.45 -5.37 11.82
C HIS A 80 10.24 -4.87 10.64
N VAL A 81 10.81 -3.70 10.74
CA VAL A 81 11.64 -3.09 9.72
C VAL A 81 13.12 -3.24 10.08
#